data_d0ffcb7500d5ccc7bcbc4fde22ec7833
#
_entry.id   d0ffcb7500d5ccc7bcbc4fde22ec7833
#
_cell.length_a   1.000
_cell.length_b   1.000
_cell.length_c   1.000
_cell.angle_alpha   90.00
_cell.angle_beta   90.00
_cell.angle_gamma   90.00
#
_symmetry.space_group_name_H-M   'P 1'
#
loop_
_entity.id
_entity.type
_entity.pdbx_description
1 polymer ?
#
loop_
_entity_poly.entity_id
_entity_poly.type
_entity_poly.pdbx_seq_one_letter_code
_entity_poly.pdbx_strand_id
1 'polypeptide(L)'
;MAKITAVTVHGGHNPKGKIACGSSDYIDESKEDRIITKKVVALLKKSGIKAYNCTVKNGKSQTDVLRKICAKCNKKVRDIDISIHFNATNHQKLPDKKTIGTEVWVRSTDGVRGDLAKKICNKISKIGFTNRAVKQVGKNL
;
A
#
# COMPACT_ATOMS: atom_id res chain seq x y z
N MET A 1 15.15 18.65 2.52
CA MET A 1 14.45 17.37 2.71
C MET A 1 15.40 16.24 2.40
N ALA A 2 15.44 15.17 3.20
CA ALA A 2 16.24 13.99 2.88
C ALA A 2 15.75 13.39 1.55
N LYS A 3 16.69 13.08 0.65
CA LYS A 3 16.39 12.52 -0.67
C LYS A 3 16.09 11.04 -0.55
N ILE A 4 14.92 10.62 -1.01
CA ILE A 4 14.57 9.19 -1.10
C ILE A 4 15.27 8.62 -2.33
N THR A 5 16.08 7.59 -2.12
CA THR A 5 16.92 6.94 -3.15
C THR A 5 16.56 5.47 -3.36
N ALA A 6 15.97 4.83 -2.34
CA ALA A 6 15.61 3.43 -2.39
C ALA A 6 14.28 3.15 -1.65
N VAL A 7 13.44 2.30 -2.24
CA VAL A 7 12.09 2.01 -1.74
C VAL A 7 11.78 0.52 -1.90
N THR A 8 11.15 -0.09 -0.90
CA THR A 8 10.45 -1.37 -1.08
C THR A 8 8.96 -1.10 -1.26
N VAL A 9 8.32 -1.86 -2.14
CA VAL A 9 6.89 -1.78 -2.42
C VAL A 9 6.30 -3.18 -2.39
N HIS A 10 5.13 -3.34 -1.80
CA HIS A 10 4.46 -4.64 -1.77
C HIS A 10 2.93 -4.51 -1.72
N GLY A 11 2.23 -5.50 -2.25
CA GLY A 11 0.84 -5.79 -1.90
C GLY A 11 0.79 -6.52 -0.57
N GLY A 12 -0.24 -6.26 0.22
CA GLY A 12 -0.34 -6.74 1.61
C GLY A 12 -0.77 -8.19 1.79
N HIS A 13 -1.12 -8.90 0.71
CA HIS A 13 -1.84 -10.16 0.77
C HIS A 13 -1.22 -11.27 -0.08
N ASN A 14 -1.63 -12.54 0.18
CA ASN A 14 -1.39 -13.66 -0.72
C ASN A 14 -2.20 -13.49 -2.03
N PRO A 15 -1.87 -14.22 -3.11
CA PRO A 15 -2.68 -14.22 -4.32
C PRO A 15 -4.11 -14.70 -4.08
N LYS A 16 -5.05 -14.27 -4.93
CA LYS A 16 -6.43 -14.74 -4.96
C LYS A 16 -6.51 -16.27 -4.86
N GLY A 17 -7.50 -16.76 -4.11
CA GLY A 17 -7.75 -18.18 -3.90
C GLY A 17 -6.84 -18.84 -2.84
N LYS A 18 -5.95 -18.09 -2.22
CA LYS A 18 -5.14 -18.57 -1.08
C LYS A 18 -5.63 -17.95 0.23
N ILE A 19 -5.28 -18.59 1.36
CA ILE A 19 -5.50 -18.02 2.68
C ILE A 19 -4.86 -16.61 2.76
N ALA A 20 -5.50 -15.69 3.46
CA ALA A 20 -5.03 -14.31 3.63
C ALA A 20 -4.87 -13.55 2.29
N CYS A 21 -5.81 -13.72 1.36
CA CYS A 21 -5.81 -13.04 0.07
C CYS A 21 -6.47 -11.65 0.08
N GLY A 22 -6.82 -11.11 1.24
CA GLY A 22 -7.50 -9.82 1.34
C GLY A 22 -8.99 -9.89 1.02
N SER A 23 -9.59 -8.74 0.81
CA SER A 23 -11.01 -8.63 0.45
C SER A 23 -11.23 -8.91 -1.03
N SER A 24 -12.41 -9.43 -1.36
CA SER A 24 -12.83 -9.67 -2.73
C SER A 24 -14.30 -9.31 -2.87
N ASP A 25 -14.58 -8.46 -3.86
CA ASP A 25 -15.91 -8.02 -4.21
C ASP A 25 -15.94 -7.52 -5.66
N TYR A 26 -16.35 -6.25 -5.93
CA TYR A 26 -16.24 -5.63 -7.26
C TYR A 26 -14.80 -5.65 -7.78
N ILE A 27 -13.85 -5.51 -6.87
CA ILE A 27 -12.43 -5.71 -7.16
C ILE A 27 -11.86 -6.77 -6.22
N ASP A 28 -10.80 -7.40 -6.66
CA ASP A 28 -10.03 -8.35 -5.88
C ASP A 28 -8.77 -7.64 -5.38
N GLU A 29 -8.73 -7.35 -4.09
CA GLU A 29 -7.63 -6.60 -3.49
C GLU A 29 -6.28 -7.21 -3.84
N SER A 30 -6.11 -8.51 -3.67
CA SER A 30 -4.83 -9.17 -3.90
C SER A 30 -4.38 -9.19 -5.36
N LYS A 31 -5.30 -9.04 -6.30
CA LYS A 31 -5.00 -8.91 -7.72
C LYS A 31 -4.59 -7.49 -8.05
N GLU A 32 -5.40 -6.52 -7.62
CA GLU A 32 -5.16 -5.11 -7.91
C GLU A 32 -3.93 -4.56 -7.21
N ASP A 33 -3.70 -4.92 -5.94
CA ASP A 33 -2.50 -4.50 -5.20
C ASP A 33 -1.21 -4.94 -5.92
N ARG A 34 -1.20 -6.14 -6.51
CA ARG A 34 -0.05 -6.68 -7.26
C ARG A 34 0.16 -5.97 -8.59
N ILE A 35 -0.92 -5.62 -9.29
CA ILE A 35 -0.87 -4.85 -10.54
C ILE A 35 -0.27 -3.48 -10.27
N ILE A 36 -0.81 -2.77 -9.27
CA ILE A 36 -0.34 -1.44 -8.89
C ILE A 36 1.10 -1.50 -8.36
N THR A 37 1.43 -2.47 -7.50
CA THR A 37 2.82 -2.67 -7.01
C THR A 37 3.81 -2.78 -8.16
N LYS A 38 3.53 -3.58 -9.18
CA LYS A 38 4.41 -3.73 -10.36
C LYS A 38 4.58 -2.40 -11.10
N LYS A 39 3.48 -1.67 -11.33
CA LYS A 39 3.50 -0.36 -12.01
C LYS A 39 4.29 0.68 -11.21
N VAL A 40 4.06 0.78 -9.90
CA VAL A 40 4.78 1.71 -9.01
C VAL A 40 6.27 1.41 -9.02
N VAL A 41 6.67 0.14 -8.86
CA VAL A 41 8.09 -0.27 -8.92
C VAL A 41 8.72 0.11 -10.25
N ALA A 42 8.04 -0.12 -11.38
CA ALA A 42 8.55 0.22 -12.70
C ALA A 42 8.73 1.74 -12.87
N LEU A 43 7.74 2.55 -12.44
CA LEU A 43 7.81 4.00 -12.51
C LEU A 43 8.92 4.58 -11.63
N LEU A 44 9.07 4.08 -10.39
CA LEU A 44 10.15 4.50 -9.49
C LEU A 44 11.53 4.22 -10.11
N LYS A 45 11.73 3.03 -10.69
CA LYS A 45 12.97 2.69 -11.39
C LYS A 45 13.23 3.60 -12.58
N LYS A 46 12.21 3.90 -13.39
CA LYS A 46 12.31 4.83 -14.52
C LYS A 46 12.70 6.24 -14.04
N SER A 47 12.32 6.62 -12.82
CA SER A 47 12.69 7.90 -12.19
C SER A 47 14.04 7.87 -11.46
N GLY A 48 14.84 6.83 -11.64
CA GLY A 48 16.19 6.71 -11.02
C GLY A 48 16.18 6.28 -9.55
N ILE A 49 15.04 5.85 -9.00
CA ILE A 49 14.92 5.37 -7.63
C ILE A 49 15.11 3.86 -7.60
N LYS A 50 15.95 3.34 -6.70
CA LYS A 50 16.07 1.90 -6.46
C LYS A 50 14.75 1.39 -5.87
N ALA A 51 14.01 0.56 -6.60
CA ALA A 51 12.73 0.05 -6.16
C ALA A 51 12.67 -1.48 -6.20
N TYR A 52 12.17 -2.09 -5.12
CA TYR A 52 12.12 -3.53 -4.93
C TYR A 52 10.68 -3.99 -4.68
N ASN A 53 10.21 -4.98 -5.44
CA ASN A 53 8.92 -5.62 -5.17
C ASN A 53 9.10 -6.69 -4.08
N CYS A 54 8.55 -6.44 -2.91
CA CYS A 54 8.62 -7.33 -1.74
C CYS A 54 7.34 -8.14 -1.50
N THR A 55 6.39 -8.14 -2.44
CA THR A 55 5.16 -8.94 -2.36
C THR A 55 5.48 -10.44 -2.22
N VAL A 56 4.70 -11.15 -1.41
CA VAL A 56 4.81 -12.59 -1.17
C VAL A 56 3.66 -13.37 -1.81
N LYS A 57 3.81 -14.71 -1.95
CA LYS A 57 2.85 -15.56 -2.66
C LYS A 57 2.39 -16.78 -1.86
N ASN A 58 2.98 -17.05 -0.71
CA ASN A 58 2.90 -18.34 -0.03
C ASN A 58 2.91 -18.24 1.49
N GLY A 59 2.25 -17.24 2.05
CA GLY A 59 2.00 -17.19 3.49
C GLY A 59 0.97 -18.24 3.91
N LYS A 60 1.16 -18.81 5.09
CA LYS A 60 0.25 -19.80 5.69
C LYS A 60 -0.87 -19.16 6.51
N SER A 61 -0.76 -17.87 6.80
CA SER A 61 -1.73 -17.04 7.52
C SER A 61 -1.45 -15.57 7.21
N GLN A 62 -2.33 -14.64 7.64
CA GLN A 62 -2.06 -13.20 7.52
C GLN A 62 -0.77 -12.80 8.24
N THR A 63 -0.55 -13.28 9.45
CA THR A 63 0.68 -13.02 10.21
C THR A 63 1.92 -13.53 9.46
N ASP A 64 1.84 -14.73 8.86
CA ASP A 64 2.97 -15.29 8.09
C ASP A 64 3.24 -14.50 6.80
N VAL A 65 2.19 -13.99 6.12
CA VAL A 65 2.34 -13.06 4.99
C VAL A 65 3.11 -11.82 5.41
N LEU A 66 2.68 -11.17 6.50
CA LEU A 66 3.33 -9.95 7.00
C LEU A 66 4.78 -10.20 7.41
N ARG A 67 5.05 -11.27 8.15
CA ARG A 67 6.41 -11.66 8.54
C ARG A 67 7.32 -11.87 7.33
N LYS A 68 6.85 -12.54 6.29
CA LYS A 68 7.61 -12.77 5.06
C LYS A 68 7.85 -11.49 4.27
N ILE A 69 6.87 -10.58 4.22
CA ILE A 69 7.04 -9.24 3.62
C ILE A 69 8.13 -8.48 4.37
N CYS A 70 8.03 -8.38 5.69
CA CYS A 70 9.05 -7.71 6.52
C CYS A 70 10.44 -8.30 6.30
N ALA A 71 10.57 -9.62 6.28
CA ALA A 71 11.83 -10.30 6.02
C ALA A 71 12.42 -9.95 4.64
N LYS A 72 11.57 -9.85 3.60
CA LYS A 72 12.02 -9.41 2.25
C LYS A 72 12.45 -7.95 2.23
N CYS A 73 11.69 -7.06 2.87
CA CYS A 73 12.02 -5.64 2.95
C CYS A 73 13.34 -5.43 3.72
N ASN A 74 13.52 -6.12 4.84
CA ASN A 74 14.71 -6.00 5.69
C ASN A 74 16.01 -6.47 5.03
N LYS A 75 15.92 -7.29 3.99
CA LYS A 75 17.08 -7.66 3.16
C LYS A 75 17.52 -6.57 2.18
N LYS A 76 16.82 -5.43 2.14
CA LYS A 76 17.11 -4.33 1.22
C LYS A 76 17.51 -3.08 2.00
N VAL A 77 18.57 -2.42 1.52
CA VAL A 77 18.86 -1.04 1.94
C VAL A 77 17.81 -0.15 1.28
N ARG A 78 17.01 0.55 2.08
CA ARG A 78 15.91 1.40 1.64
C ARG A 78 15.61 2.52 2.65
N ASP A 79 15.01 3.57 2.14
CA ASP A 79 14.61 4.73 2.94
C ASP A 79 13.16 4.59 3.43
N ILE A 80 12.29 3.96 2.61
CA ILE A 80 10.85 3.85 2.86
C ILE A 80 10.34 2.47 2.41
N ASP A 81 9.40 1.93 3.17
CA ASP A 81 8.55 0.79 2.79
C ASP A 81 7.15 1.31 2.41
N ILE A 82 6.58 0.83 1.31
CA ILE A 82 5.24 1.18 0.83
C ILE A 82 4.40 -0.09 0.71
N SER A 83 3.29 -0.12 1.43
CA SER A 83 2.26 -1.16 1.33
C SER A 83 1.07 -0.64 0.52
N ILE A 84 0.60 -1.42 -0.45
CA ILE A 84 -0.54 -1.09 -1.29
C ILE A 84 -1.70 -2.00 -0.91
N HIS A 85 -2.84 -1.40 -0.63
CA HIS A 85 -4.07 -2.06 -0.25
C HIS A 85 -5.27 -1.44 -0.97
N PHE A 86 -6.36 -2.20 -1.07
CA PHE A 86 -7.67 -1.74 -1.51
C PHE A 86 -8.67 -2.03 -0.42
N ASN A 87 -9.17 -0.98 0.24
CA ASN A 87 -10.14 -1.13 1.31
C ASN A 87 -11.49 -1.59 0.76
N ALA A 88 -12.09 -2.56 1.43
CA ALA A 88 -13.49 -2.92 1.24
C ALA A 88 -14.38 -2.14 2.22
N THR A 89 -15.63 -1.95 1.83
CA THR A 89 -16.68 -1.41 2.70
C THR A 89 -17.90 -2.32 2.67
N ASN A 90 -18.75 -2.22 3.67
CA ASN A 90 -20.01 -2.94 3.65
C ASN A 90 -20.94 -2.28 2.62
N HIS A 91 -21.29 -3.00 1.53
CA HIS A 91 -22.06 -2.51 0.39
C HIS A 91 -23.40 -1.91 0.76
N GLN A 92 -24.05 -2.42 1.80
CA GLN A 92 -25.33 -1.94 2.25
C GLN A 92 -25.30 -0.48 2.74
N LYS A 93 -24.09 0.10 2.94
CA LYS A 93 -23.88 1.46 3.41
C LYS A 93 -23.43 2.46 2.33
N LEU A 94 -23.33 2.03 1.08
CA LEU A 94 -23.00 2.91 -0.04
C LEU A 94 -24.12 2.91 -1.08
N PRO A 95 -25.25 3.62 -0.81
CA PRO A 95 -26.42 3.62 -1.68
C PRO A 95 -26.17 4.20 -3.07
N ASP A 96 -25.10 4.96 -3.24
CA ASP A 96 -24.79 5.74 -4.45
C ASP A 96 -23.62 5.21 -5.26
N LYS A 97 -23.10 4.01 -4.96
CA LYS A 97 -21.93 3.39 -5.62
C LYS A 97 -20.67 4.26 -5.63
N LYS A 98 -20.57 5.27 -4.76
CA LYS A 98 -19.42 6.14 -4.66
C LYS A 98 -18.20 5.40 -4.13
N THR A 99 -17.03 5.73 -4.67
CA THR A 99 -15.77 5.22 -4.15
C THR A 99 -15.52 5.74 -2.74
N ILE A 100 -14.98 4.90 -1.85
CA ILE A 100 -14.64 5.30 -0.49
C ILE A 100 -13.58 6.40 -0.49
N GLY A 101 -12.74 6.42 -1.51
CA GLY A 101 -11.62 7.35 -1.63
C GLY A 101 -10.28 6.77 -1.20
N THR A 102 -9.28 7.63 -1.06
CA THR A 102 -7.91 7.27 -0.73
C THR A 102 -7.48 7.78 0.63
N GLU A 103 -6.71 6.99 1.34
CA GLU A 103 -6.07 7.35 2.60
C GLU A 103 -4.65 6.79 2.64
N VAL A 104 -3.77 7.40 3.42
CA VAL A 104 -2.43 6.86 3.68
C VAL A 104 -2.20 6.78 5.19
N TRP A 105 -1.80 5.62 5.65
CA TRP A 105 -1.46 5.37 7.05
C TRP A 105 0.02 5.47 7.27
N VAL A 106 0.44 6.23 8.29
CA VAL A 106 1.85 6.44 8.67
C VAL A 106 2.04 6.33 10.18
N ARG A 107 3.24 6.02 10.63
CA ARG A 107 3.57 6.01 12.07
C ARG A 107 3.66 7.43 12.65
N SER A 108 4.03 8.43 11.84
CA SER A 108 4.05 9.84 12.19
C SER A 108 3.61 10.66 11.00
N THR A 109 2.77 11.66 11.24
CA THR A 109 2.35 12.64 10.23
C THR A 109 3.39 13.73 9.99
N ASP A 110 4.47 13.74 10.79
CA ASP A 110 5.56 14.68 10.68
C ASP A 110 6.71 14.15 9.85
N GLY A 111 7.53 15.07 9.32
CA GLY A 111 8.71 14.77 8.54
C GLY A 111 8.41 14.18 7.14
N VAL A 112 9.45 13.65 6.52
CA VAL A 112 9.43 13.21 5.09
C VAL A 112 8.30 12.21 4.79
N ARG A 113 8.00 11.28 5.71
CA ARG A 113 6.96 10.27 5.51
C ARG A 113 5.56 10.89 5.53
N GLY A 114 5.29 11.78 6.47
CA GLY A 114 4.01 12.50 6.54
C GLY A 114 3.80 13.40 5.34
N ASP A 115 4.83 14.13 4.92
CA ASP A 115 4.78 14.99 3.72
C ASP A 115 4.54 14.18 2.44
N LEU A 116 5.21 13.03 2.30
CA LEU A 116 4.99 12.12 1.17
C LEU A 116 3.56 11.59 1.18
N ALA A 117 3.05 11.16 2.33
CA ALA A 117 1.69 10.66 2.48
C ALA A 117 0.64 11.71 2.07
N LYS A 118 0.79 12.96 2.52
CA LYS A 118 -0.06 14.09 2.12
C LYS A 118 -0.03 14.30 0.60
N LYS A 119 1.17 14.28 -0.01
CA LYS A 119 1.33 14.42 -1.46
C LYS A 119 0.65 13.27 -2.23
N ILE A 120 0.75 12.02 -1.75
CA ILE A 120 0.09 10.87 -2.36
C ILE A 120 -1.44 11.05 -2.32
N CYS A 121 -2.03 11.32 -1.14
CA CYS A 121 -3.47 11.57 -1.02
C CYS A 121 -3.94 12.68 -1.96
N ASN A 122 -3.23 13.81 -2.00
CA ASN A 122 -3.57 14.94 -2.84
C ASN A 122 -3.43 14.64 -4.35
N LYS A 123 -2.47 13.81 -4.76
CA LYS A 123 -2.31 13.44 -6.16
C LYS A 123 -3.39 12.45 -6.61
N ILE A 124 -3.73 11.49 -5.78
CA ILE A 124 -4.79 10.52 -6.09
C ILE A 124 -6.17 11.21 -6.10
N SER A 125 -6.41 12.18 -5.22
CA SER A 125 -7.68 12.93 -5.24
C SER A 125 -7.87 13.76 -6.51
N LYS A 126 -6.79 14.25 -7.11
CA LYS A 126 -6.87 15.01 -8.38
C LYS A 126 -7.34 14.17 -9.58
N ILE A 127 -7.32 12.86 -9.49
CA ILE A 127 -7.85 11.96 -10.52
C ILE A 127 -9.24 11.41 -10.18
N GLY A 128 -9.96 12.04 -9.24
CA GLY A 128 -11.36 11.75 -8.95
C GLY A 128 -11.65 10.96 -7.68
N PHE A 129 -10.64 10.58 -6.89
CA PHE A 129 -10.89 9.87 -5.62
C PHE A 129 -11.05 10.86 -4.45
N THR A 130 -12.01 10.59 -3.57
CA THR A 130 -12.15 11.37 -2.33
C THR A 130 -10.88 11.28 -1.48
N ASN A 131 -10.34 12.43 -1.04
CA ASN A 131 -9.21 12.46 -0.12
C ASN A 131 -9.70 12.23 1.31
N ARG A 132 -9.39 11.06 1.88
CA ARG A 132 -9.72 10.68 3.26
C ARG A 132 -8.63 11.04 4.26
N ALA A 133 -7.66 11.83 3.84
CA ALA A 133 -6.53 12.33 4.60
C ALA A 133 -5.46 11.27 4.97
N VAL A 134 -4.39 11.76 5.55
CA VAL A 134 -3.34 10.94 6.18
C VAL A 134 -3.77 10.58 7.58
N LYS A 135 -3.61 9.30 7.93
CA LYS A 135 -3.94 8.75 9.24
C LYS A 135 -2.69 8.27 9.95
N GLN A 136 -2.64 8.48 11.24
CA GLN A 136 -1.55 8.00 12.09
C GLN A 136 -1.93 6.69 12.75
N VAL A 137 -1.05 5.71 12.66
CA VAL A 137 -1.19 4.45 13.40
C VAL A 137 -0.95 4.74 14.88
N GLY A 138 -1.85 4.28 15.75
CA GLY A 138 -1.72 4.42 17.20
C GLY A 138 -0.45 3.77 17.74
N LYS A 139 0.01 4.24 18.92
CA LYS A 139 1.24 3.74 19.56
C LYS A 139 1.17 2.26 19.99
N ASN A 140 0.01 1.62 19.87
CA ASN A 140 -0.29 0.27 20.37
C ASN A 140 -0.54 -0.74 19.25
N LEU A 141 0.17 -0.65 18.12
CA LEU A 141 0.26 -1.71 17.12
C LEU A 141 1.67 -2.24 17.01
#